data_ffa2ffdac6036a33415ff9b0e856ecef
#
_entry.id   ffa2ffdac6036a33415ff9b0e856ecef
#
_cell.length_a   1.000
_cell.length_b   1.000
_cell.length_c   1.000
_cell.angle_alpha   90.00
_cell.angle_beta   90.00
_cell.angle_gamma   90.00
#
_symmetry.space_group_name_H-M   'P 1'
#
loop_
_entity.id
_entity.type
_entity.pdbx_description
1 polymer ?
#
loop_
_entity_poly.entity_id
_entity_poly.type
_entity_poly.pdbx_seq_one_letter_code
_entity_poly.pdbx_strand_id
1 'polypeptide(L)'
;MELGQPLVTAPHVVSVNSKDTPGIGKMPRDEVTLIAGHGVEGDYHAGANVRHRSRAATTPGAPNLRQVHIIHAELFDEMAQHGIAVAAGAMGENVTTRGLAILDLSPGTRLHLGASAVVEITGLRNPCKQLDGIDAGLLQRVVEKLPDGSIVRRAGIMGIVIEGGTVRAGDAIRVEAPVTAGALEPV
;
A
#
# COMPACT_ATOMS: atom_id res chain seq x y z
N MET A 1 -15.54 33.21 15.78
CA MET A 1 -14.48 32.18 16.01
C MET A 1 -14.59 31.22 14.85
N GLU A 2 -13.83 31.49 13.76
CA GLU A 2 -13.80 30.61 12.59
C GLU A 2 -13.06 29.33 12.99
N LEU A 3 -13.77 28.22 12.94
CA LEU A 3 -13.14 26.90 13.02
C LEU A 3 -12.30 26.75 11.75
N GLY A 4 -10.99 26.88 11.88
CA GLY A 4 -10.07 26.67 10.78
C GLY A 4 -10.32 25.30 10.15
N GLN A 5 -10.62 25.30 8.85
CA GLN A 5 -10.68 24.07 8.06
C GLN A 5 -9.34 23.34 8.24
N PRO A 6 -9.34 22.02 8.43
CA PRO A 6 -8.09 21.25 8.45
C PRO A 6 -7.35 21.55 7.16
N LEU A 7 -6.09 21.98 7.26
CA LEU A 7 -5.21 22.13 6.12
C LEU A 7 -5.12 20.78 5.43
N VAL A 8 -5.80 20.62 4.30
CA VAL A 8 -5.64 19.45 3.44
C VAL A 8 -4.21 19.50 2.94
N THR A 9 -3.35 18.68 3.53
CA THR A 9 -1.97 18.56 3.07
C THR A 9 -1.96 17.94 1.69
N ALA A 10 -1.18 18.51 0.77
CA ALA A 10 -1.02 17.93 -0.56
C ALA A 10 -0.54 16.46 -0.45
N PRO A 11 -1.00 15.56 -1.34
CA PRO A 11 -0.59 14.16 -1.32
C PRO A 11 0.94 14.00 -1.36
N HIS A 12 1.48 13.25 -0.40
CA HIS A 12 2.93 13.02 -0.30
C HIS A 12 3.26 11.67 0.33
N VAL A 13 4.50 11.24 0.14
CA VAL A 13 5.09 10.05 0.76
C VAL A 13 5.51 10.38 2.18
N VAL A 14 5.05 9.61 3.16
CA VAL A 14 5.43 9.75 4.58
C VAL A 14 6.63 8.89 4.93
N SER A 15 6.67 7.65 4.39
CA SER A 15 7.76 6.71 4.63
C SER A 15 7.88 5.75 3.47
N VAL A 16 9.11 5.27 3.24
CA VAL A 16 9.41 4.17 2.32
C VAL A 16 10.08 3.03 3.08
N ASN A 17 9.68 1.80 2.78
CA ASN A 17 10.04 0.65 3.58
C ASN A 17 10.39 -0.56 2.69
N SER A 18 11.38 -1.35 3.10
CA SER A 18 11.76 -2.59 2.41
C SER A 18 12.29 -3.65 3.38
N LYS A 19 12.25 -4.91 2.96
CA LYS A 19 12.81 -6.04 3.68
C LYS A 19 13.15 -7.16 2.70
N ASP A 20 14.35 -7.71 2.80
CA ASP A 20 14.88 -8.77 1.93
C ASP A 20 14.46 -10.18 2.35
N THR A 21 13.89 -10.33 3.54
CA THR A 21 13.48 -11.62 4.12
C THR A 21 11.97 -11.76 4.22
N PRO A 22 11.43 -13.01 4.22
CA PRO A 22 9.98 -13.23 4.40
C PRO A 22 9.49 -12.80 5.77
N GLY A 23 8.20 -12.49 5.87
CA GLY A 23 7.50 -12.13 7.09
C GLY A 23 6.82 -10.78 7.01
N ILE A 24 5.95 -10.51 8.00
CA ILE A 24 5.29 -9.23 8.11
C ILE A 24 6.28 -8.17 8.62
N GLY A 25 5.99 -6.94 8.30
CA GLY A 25 6.81 -5.79 8.68
C GLY A 25 7.99 -5.59 7.73
N LYS A 26 8.23 -4.33 7.42
CA LYS A 26 9.35 -3.84 6.63
C LYS A 26 10.05 -2.75 7.43
N MET A 27 11.31 -2.54 7.15
CA MET A 27 12.12 -1.52 7.83
C MET A 27 12.05 -0.21 7.07
N PRO A 28 11.88 0.93 7.75
CA PRO A 28 12.02 2.23 7.12
C PRO A 28 13.39 2.40 6.48
N ARG A 29 13.40 3.09 5.34
CA ARG A 29 14.60 3.43 4.57
C ARG A 29 14.61 4.92 4.30
N ASP A 30 15.80 5.48 4.05
CA ASP A 30 15.94 6.86 3.58
C ASP A 30 15.37 7.01 2.17
N GLU A 31 15.53 5.96 1.36
CA GLU A 31 15.00 5.86 0.01
C GLU A 31 14.78 4.41 -0.40
N VAL A 32 13.94 4.20 -1.41
CA VAL A 32 13.80 2.93 -2.12
C VAL A 32 13.87 3.17 -3.62
N THR A 33 14.45 2.24 -4.36
CA THR A 33 14.44 2.24 -5.83
C THR A 33 13.30 1.36 -6.32
N LEU A 34 12.42 1.91 -7.13
CA LEU A 34 11.40 1.17 -7.86
C LEU A 34 11.97 0.75 -9.23
N ILE A 35 11.78 -0.51 -9.60
CA ILE A 35 12.22 -1.08 -10.89
C ILE A 35 10.98 -1.48 -11.68
N ALA A 36 10.86 -0.96 -12.90
CA ALA A 36 9.72 -1.23 -13.79
C ALA A 36 9.51 -2.74 -14.01
N GLY A 37 8.26 -3.20 -13.87
CA GLY A 37 7.86 -4.59 -13.98
C GLY A 37 8.40 -5.53 -12.90
N HIS A 38 9.08 -4.99 -11.88
CA HIS A 38 9.74 -5.80 -10.85
C HIS A 38 9.28 -5.46 -9.42
N GLY A 39 9.20 -4.16 -9.07
CA GLY A 39 8.84 -3.69 -7.75
C GLY A 39 9.98 -2.97 -7.04
N VAL A 40 10.04 -3.05 -5.71
CA VAL A 40 11.06 -2.39 -4.89
C VAL A 40 12.35 -3.21 -4.92
N GLU A 41 13.46 -2.57 -5.31
CA GLU A 41 14.78 -3.21 -5.35
C GLU A 41 15.16 -3.82 -3.99
N GLY A 42 15.61 -5.08 -4.00
CA GLY A 42 15.99 -5.79 -2.78
C GLY A 42 14.85 -6.19 -1.84
N ASP A 43 13.60 -5.90 -2.18
CA ASP A 43 12.46 -6.33 -1.36
C ASP A 43 12.12 -7.80 -1.63
N TYR A 44 11.74 -8.56 -0.58
CA TYR A 44 11.39 -9.98 -0.70
C TYR A 44 10.25 -10.25 -1.67
N HIS A 45 9.28 -9.32 -1.80
CA HIS A 45 8.13 -9.46 -2.69
C HIS A 45 8.38 -8.95 -4.11
N ALA A 46 9.55 -8.39 -4.39
CA ALA A 46 9.92 -7.94 -5.72
C ALA A 46 10.06 -9.11 -6.70
N GLY A 47 9.67 -8.87 -7.95
CA GLY A 47 9.77 -9.86 -9.02
C GLY A 47 8.62 -9.69 -10.02
N ALA A 48 8.89 -10.08 -11.28
CA ALA A 48 7.88 -10.07 -12.34
C ALA A 48 6.76 -11.10 -12.10
N ASN A 49 7.08 -12.21 -11.45
CA ASN A 49 6.15 -13.30 -11.14
C ASN A 49 5.85 -13.38 -9.64
N VAL A 50 4.70 -13.98 -9.30
CA VAL A 50 4.24 -14.14 -7.93
C VAL A 50 5.26 -14.91 -7.08
N ARG A 51 5.71 -14.30 -5.99
CA ARG A 51 6.60 -14.90 -4.97
C ARG A 51 5.90 -15.26 -3.66
N HIS A 52 4.66 -14.81 -3.47
CA HIS A 52 3.91 -15.10 -2.26
C HIS A 52 3.65 -16.62 -2.14
N ARG A 53 4.11 -17.23 -1.04
CA ARG A 53 4.13 -18.69 -0.85
C ARG A 53 2.82 -19.40 -1.19
N SER A 54 1.68 -18.88 -0.73
CA SER A 54 0.37 -19.51 -0.98
C SER A 54 -0.07 -19.42 -2.44
N ARG A 55 0.33 -18.38 -3.17
CA ARG A 55 -0.03 -18.18 -4.58
C ARG A 55 0.97 -18.81 -5.54
N ALA A 56 2.25 -18.77 -5.24
CA ALA A 56 3.27 -19.46 -6.04
C ALA A 56 3.02 -20.97 -6.11
N ALA A 57 2.41 -21.54 -5.08
CA ALA A 57 2.03 -22.96 -5.06
C ALA A 57 0.80 -23.28 -5.92
N THR A 58 -0.14 -22.32 -6.08
CA THR A 58 -1.39 -22.53 -6.83
C THR A 58 -1.34 -22.03 -8.27
N THR A 59 -0.58 -20.96 -8.53
CA THR A 59 -0.44 -20.33 -9.85
C THR A 59 1.01 -19.97 -10.13
N PRO A 60 1.90 -20.97 -10.32
CA PRO A 60 3.30 -20.72 -10.63
C PRO A 60 3.43 -19.97 -11.96
N GLY A 61 4.25 -18.91 -11.98
CA GLY A 61 4.48 -18.11 -13.18
C GLY A 61 3.42 -17.02 -13.46
N ALA A 62 2.38 -16.88 -12.62
CA ALA A 62 1.43 -15.79 -12.77
C ALA A 62 2.11 -14.40 -12.57
N PRO A 63 1.68 -13.35 -13.31
CA PRO A 63 2.20 -11.99 -13.12
C PRO A 63 2.05 -11.52 -11.68
N ASN A 64 3.08 -10.84 -11.17
CA ASN A 64 3.03 -10.24 -9.84
C ASN A 64 2.28 -8.91 -9.87
N LEU A 65 1.00 -8.92 -9.52
CA LEU A 65 0.17 -7.72 -9.38
C LEU A 65 0.38 -6.98 -8.06
N ARG A 66 1.34 -7.44 -7.23
CA ARG A 66 1.58 -6.98 -5.85
C ARG A 66 3.03 -6.57 -5.65
N GLN A 67 3.60 -5.87 -6.64
CA GLN A 67 4.99 -5.44 -6.62
C GLN A 67 5.25 -4.36 -5.58
N VAL A 68 4.26 -3.49 -5.33
CA VAL A 68 4.32 -2.41 -4.34
C VAL A 68 3.05 -2.43 -3.50
N HIS A 69 3.20 -2.41 -2.18
CA HIS A 69 2.11 -2.24 -1.23
C HIS A 69 2.12 -0.81 -0.70
N ILE A 70 0.97 -0.13 -0.75
CA ILE A 70 0.80 1.26 -0.35
C ILE A 70 -0.28 1.36 0.72
N ILE A 71 -0.01 2.08 1.81
CA ILE A 71 -0.97 2.38 2.89
C ILE A 71 -1.01 3.90 3.13
N HIS A 72 -2.16 4.42 3.51
CA HIS A 72 -2.31 5.81 3.95
C HIS A 72 -2.10 5.94 5.46
N ALA A 73 -1.35 6.94 5.88
CA ALA A 73 -0.99 7.18 7.29
C ALA A 73 -2.20 7.54 8.16
N GLU A 74 -3.28 8.04 7.56
CA GLU A 74 -4.55 8.33 8.23
C GLU A 74 -5.15 7.07 8.88
N LEU A 75 -4.90 5.88 8.32
CA LEU A 75 -5.27 4.62 8.95
C LEU A 75 -4.53 4.43 10.28
N PHE A 76 -3.25 4.81 10.34
CA PHE A 76 -2.47 4.68 11.58
C PHE A 76 -2.97 5.66 12.65
N ASP A 77 -3.35 6.89 12.25
CA ASP A 77 -3.95 7.87 13.14
C ASP A 77 -5.28 7.36 13.73
N GLU A 78 -6.10 6.70 12.89
CA GLU A 78 -7.34 6.05 13.33
C GLU A 78 -7.06 4.88 14.30
N MET A 79 -6.10 4.03 13.99
CA MET A 79 -5.71 2.92 14.89
C MET A 79 -5.24 3.45 16.25
N ALA A 80 -4.48 4.54 16.26
CA ALA A 80 -4.02 5.18 17.49
C ALA A 80 -5.18 5.67 18.37
N GLN A 81 -6.28 6.16 17.79
CA GLN A 81 -7.50 6.55 18.53
C GLN A 81 -8.16 5.33 19.22
N HIS A 82 -7.90 4.12 18.73
CA HIS A 82 -8.34 2.87 19.35
C HIS A 82 -7.29 2.23 20.26
N GLY A 83 -6.19 2.94 20.55
CA GLY A 83 -5.10 2.45 21.41
C GLY A 83 -4.14 1.50 20.71
N ILE A 84 -4.23 1.35 19.39
CA ILE A 84 -3.36 0.47 18.59
C ILE A 84 -2.27 1.32 17.92
N ALA A 85 -1.02 1.13 18.33
CA ALA A 85 0.12 1.82 17.73
C ALA A 85 0.65 1.03 16.54
N VAL A 86 0.51 1.59 15.32
CA VAL A 86 1.06 1.02 14.09
C VAL A 86 2.13 1.95 13.54
N ALA A 87 3.35 1.46 13.43
CA ALA A 87 4.44 2.19 12.80
C ALA A 87 4.44 1.96 11.29
N ALA A 88 4.99 2.93 10.54
CA ALA A 88 5.21 2.77 9.10
C ALA A 88 6.09 1.54 8.82
N GLY A 89 5.71 0.77 7.80
CA GLY A 89 6.33 -0.52 7.46
C GLY A 89 5.79 -1.71 8.24
N ALA A 90 5.15 -1.51 9.39
CA ALA A 90 4.72 -2.60 10.27
C ALA A 90 3.70 -3.55 9.60
N MET A 91 2.80 -3.03 8.79
CA MET A 91 1.81 -3.83 8.06
C MET A 91 2.37 -4.46 6.77
N GLY A 92 3.66 -4.26 6.50
CA GLY A 92 4.36 -4.81 5.35
C GLY A 92 4.28 -3.95 4.08
N GLU A 93 3.86 -2.70 4.23
CA GLU A 93 3.82 -1.76 3.11
C GLU A 93 5.21 -1.25 2.71
N ASN A 94 5.36 -0.94 1.41
CA ASN A 94 6.56 -0.34 0.86
C ASN A 94 6.51 1.19 0.90
N VAL A 95 5.31 1.76 0.74
CA VAL A 95 5.10 3.20 0.72
C VAL A 95 3.96 3.56 1.66
N THR A 96 4.22 4.47 2.59
CA THR A 96 3.18 5.09 3.42
C THR A 96 2.91 6.47 2.87
N THR A 97 1.65 6.79 2.57
CA THR A 97 1.23 8.07 1.99
C THR A 97 0.41 8.88 2.98
N ARG A 98 0.23 10.18 2.72
CA ARG A 98 -0.72 11.05 3.43
C ARG A 98 -1.37 12.03 2.47
N GLY A 99 -2.59 12.47 2.78
CA GLY A 99 -3.35 13.43 1.99
C GLY A 99 -3.97 12.85 0.73
N LEU A 100 -4.09 11.51 0.64
CA LEU A 100 -4.68 10.81 -0.49
C LEU A 100 -5.62 9.69 -0.02
N ALA A 101 -6.88 9.75 -0.43
CA ALA A 101 -7.86 8.69 -0.18
C ALA A 101 -7.60 7.48 -1.11
N ILE A 102 -6.56 6.70 -0.80
CA ILE A 102 -6.07 5.62 -1.68
C ILE A 102 -7.11 4.51 -1.90
N LEU A 103 -8.02 4.29 -0.96
CA LEU A 103 -9.06 3.25 -1.06
C LEU A 103 -10.20 3.62 -2.03
N ASP A 104 -10.31 4.92 -2.37
CA ASP A 104 -11.32 5.43 -3.32
C ASP A 104 -10.78 5.50 -4.76
N LEU A 105 -9.52 5.11 -4.96
CA LEU A 105 -8.93 5.05 -6.29
C LEU A 105 -9.51 3.89 -7.10
N SER A 106 -9.37 3.96 -8.41
CA SER A 106 -9.77 2.88 -9.33
C SER A 106 -8.57 2.04 -9.76
N PRO A 107 -8.76 0.76 -10.13
CA PRO A 107 -7.73 -0.01 -10.81
C PRO A 107 -7.24 0.73 -12.06
N GLY A 108 -5.94 0.68 -12.34
CA GLY A 108 -5.33 1.42 -13.45
C GLY A 108 -5.02 2.89 -13.15
N THR A 109 -5.38 3.42 -11.97
CA THR A 109 -4.88 4.72 -11.51
C THR A 109 -3.37 4.68 -11.41
N ARG A 110 -2.70 5.72 -11.91
CA ARG A 110 -1.25 5.86 -11.81
C ARG A 110 -0.87 6.88 -10.74
N LEU A 111 -0.01 6.47 -9.85
CA LEU A 111 0.60 7.33 -8.84
C LEU A 111 2.02 7.66 -9.28
N HIS A 112 2.26 8.92 -9.58
CA HIS A 112 3.60 9.45 -9.83
C HIS A 112 4.22 9.82 -8.49
N LEU A 113 5.28 9.13 -8.11
CA LEU A 113 5.95 9.25 -6.82
C LEU A 113 7.31 9.93 -7.03
N GLY A 114 7.51 11.10 -6.43
CA GLY A 114 8.73 11.87 -6.60
C GLY A 114 8.98 12.29 -8.04
N ALA A 115 10.24 12.18 -8.49
CA ALA A 115 10.67 12.75 -9.78
C ALA A 115 10.26 11.90 -11.00
N SER A 116 10.26 10.57 -10.89
CA SER A 116 10.13 9.70 -12.08
C SER A 116 9.41 8.38 -11.86
N ALA A 117 9.24 7.92 -10.62
CA ALA A 117 8.62 6.62 -10.37
C ALA A 117 7.11 6.68 -10.63
N VAL A 118 6.58 5.66 -11.32
CA VAL A 118 5.14 5.52 -11.61
C VAL A 118 4.67 4.14 -11.19
N VAL A 119 3.67 4.10 -10.31
CA VAL A 119 3.01 2.87 -9.85
C VAL A 119 1.57 2.87 -10.33
N GLU A 120 1.17 1.83 -11.07
CA GLU A 120 -0.21 1.61 -11.49
C GLU A 120 -0.92 0.71 -10.47
N ILE A 121 -2.07 1.16 -9.98
CA ILE A 121 -2.84 0.46 -8.96
C ILE A 121 -3.56 -0.74 -9.58
N THR A 122 -3.39 -1.89 -8.94
CA THR A 122 -3.96 -3.16 -9.40
C THR A 122 -5.17 -3.60 -8.57
N GLY A 123 -5.21 -3.27 -7.27
CA GLY A 123 -6.33 -3.64 -6.42
C GLY A 123 -6.06 -3.47 -4.93
N LEU A 124 -6.96 -4.02 -4.10
CA LEU A 124 -6.83 -3.99 -2.65
C LEU A 124 -5.83 -5.04 -2.14
N ARG A 125 -5.11 -4.68 -1.09
CA ARG A 125 -4.39 -5.67 -0.31
C ARG A 125 -5.39 -6.55 0.45
N ASN A 126 -5.27 -7.88 0.31
CA ASN A 126 -6.04 -8.83 1.12
C ASN A 126 -5.32 -9.06 2.46
N PRO A 127 -5.82 -8.54 3.58
CA PRO A 127 -5.17 -8.69 4.88
C PRO A 127 -5.22 -10.15 5.36
N CYS A 128 -4.26 -10.52 6.20
CA CYS A 128 -4.16 -11.87 6.75
C CYS A 128 -3.90 -11.85 8.26
N LYS A 129 -4.03 -12.99 8.92
CA LYS A 129 -3.87 -13.16 10.36
C LYS A 129 -2.52 -12.69 10.93
N GLN A 130 -1.52 -12.50 10.09
CA GLN A 130 -0.23 -11.96 10.54
C GLN A 130 -0.34 -10.54 11.13
N LEU A 131 -1.39 -9.78 10.79
CA LEU A 131 -1.65 -8.46 11.37
C LEU A 131 -1.90 -8.53 12.87
N ASP A 132 -2.52 -9.61 13.37
CA ASP A 132 -2.74 -9.81 14.80
C ASP A 132 -1.43 -10.05 15.59
N GLY A 133 -0.32 -10.30 14.89
CA GLY A 133 1.01 -10.32 15.48
C GLY A 133 1.62 -8.93 15.72
N ILE A 134 1.03 -7.86 15.14
CA ILE A 134 1.39 -6.47 15.41
C ILE A 134 0.62 -6.00 16.65
N ASP A 135 -0.70 -6.19 16.62
CA ASP A 135 -1.60 -5.92 17.74
C ASP A 135 -2.81 -6.85 17.64
N ALA A 136 -3.21 -7.42 18.77
CA ALA A 136 -4.36 -8.31 18.83
C ALA A 136 -5.64 -7.54 18.46
N GLY A 137 -6.31 -7.97 17.40
CA GLY A 137 -7.52 -7.31 16.87
C GLY A 137 -7.29 -6.32 15.73
N LEU A 138 -6.03 -6.07 15.32
CA LEU A 138 -5.73 -5.20 14.18
C LEU A 138 -6.40 -5.73 12.90
N LEU A 139 -6.41 -7.05 12.69
CA LEU A 139 -7.10 -7.63 11.52
C LEU A 139 -8.58 -7.26 11.49
N GLN A 140 -9.29 -7.31 12.61
CA GLN A 140 -10.71 -6.98 12.71
C GLN A 140 -10.99 -5.49 12.45
N ARG A 141 -10.01 -4.62 12.69
CA ARG A 141 -10.14 -3.18 12.42
C ARG A 141 -9.97 -2.83 10.94
N VAL A 142 -9.23 -3.65 10.19
CA VAL A 142 -8.95 -3.40 8.77
C VAL A 142 -9.75 -4.31 7.84
N VAL A 143 -10.54 -5.24 8.40
CA VAL A 143 -11.48 -6.12 7.68
C VAL A 143 -12.81 -6.08 8.39
N GLU A 144 -13.84 -5.63 7.70
CA GLU A 144 -15.20 -5.56 8.24
C GLU A 144 -16.14 -6.34 7.31
N LYS A 145 -16.96 -7.22 7.89
CA LYS A 145 -18.03 -7.88 7.16
C LYS A 145 -19.32 -7.09 7.38
N LEU A 146 -19.85 -6.54 6.30
CA LEU A 146 -21.10 -5.76 6.33
C LEU A 146 -22.34 -6.68 6.41
N PRO A 147 -23.51 -6.13 6.80
CA PRO A 147 -24.76 -6.90 6.91
C PRO A 147 -25.20 -7.57 5.60
N ASP A 148 -24.86 -7.01 4.45
CA ASP A 148 -25.15 -7.56 3.12
C ASP A 148 -24.20 -8.70 2.71
N GLY A 149 -23.22 -9.03 3.57
CA GLY A 149 -22.23 -10.07 3.35
C GLY A 149 -20.97 -9.59 2.60
N SER A 150 -20.94 -8.35 2.13
CA SER A 150 -19.74 -7.77 1.52
C SER A 150 -18.62 -7.57 2.56
N ILE A 151 -17.38 -7.50 2.10
CA ILE A 151 -16.21 -7.37 2.97
C ILE A 151 -15.44 -6.11 2.59
N VAL A 152 -15.39 -5.16 3.52
CA VAL A 152 -14.54 -3.98 3.42
C VAL A 152 -13.12 -4.34 3.83
N ARG A 153 -12.13 -3.89 3.05
CA ARG A 153 -10.70 -4.10 3.31
C ARG A 153 -9.97 -2.77 3.30
N ARG A 154 -9.30 -2.47 4.39
CA ARG A 154 -8.69 -1.16 4.64
C ARG A 154 -7.17 -1.23 4.82
N ALA A 155 -6.55 -2.38 4.56
CA ALA A 155 -5.12 -2.59 4.75
C ALA A 155 -4.26 -2.09 3.56
N GLY A 156 -4.76 -1.12 2.81
CA GLY A 156 -4.06 -0.51 1.69
C GLY A 156 -4.31 -1.15 0.34
N ILE A 157 -3.55 -0.70 -0.64
CA ILE A 157 -3.67 -1.06 -2.05
C ILE A 157 -2.37 -1.68 -2.57
N MET A 158 -2.49 -2.40 -3.66
CA MET A 158 -1.39 -3.01 -4.39
C MET A 158 -1.19 -2.34 -5.75
N GLY A 159 0.03 -2.37 -6.24
CA GLY A 159 0.35 -1.84 -7.56
C GLY A 159 1.54 -2.53 -8.21
N ILE A 160 1.71 -2.25 -9.49
CA ILE A 160 2.85 -2.63 -10.30
C ILE A 160 3.65 -1.38 -10.70
N VAL A 161 4.95 -1.51 -10.83
CA VAL A 161 5.82 -0.42 -11.24
C VAL A 161 5.80 -0.32 -12.77
N ILE A 162 5.33 0.82 -13.29
CA ILE A 162 5.30 1.13 -14.73
C ILE A 162 6.59 1.83 -15.15
N GLU A 163 7.04 2.81 -14.36
CA GLU A 163 8.29 3.52 -14.57
C GLU A 163 9.12 3.48 -13.29
N GLY A 164 10.41 3.20 -13.44
CA GLY A 164 11.33 3.13 -12.31
C GLY A 164 11.74 4.51 -11.81
N GLY A 165 12.24 4.53 -10.58
CA GLY A 165 12.76 5.75 -9.96
C GLY A 165 13.00 5.58 -8.48
N THR A 166 13.73 6.54 -7.90
CA THR A 166 13.94 6.61 -6.46
C THR A 166 12.79 7.36 -5.79
N VAL A 167 12.30 6.83 -4.68
CA VAL A 167 11.24 7.41 -3.86
C VAL A 167 11.73 7.60 -2.43
N ARG A 168 11.41 8.75 -1.84
CA ARG A 168 11.80 9.16 -0.49
C ARG A 168 10.62 9.69 0.31
N ALA A 169 10.75 9.73 1.62
CA ALA A 169 9.85 10.50 2.47
C ALA A 169 9.88 11.99 2.05
N GLY A 170 8.70 12.62 2.00
CA GLY A 170 8.52 14.00 1.54
C GLY A 170 8.25 14.15 0.05
N ASP A 171 8.43 13.11 -0.75
CA ASP A 171 8.14 13.17 -2.19
C ASP A 171 6.65 13.44 -2.43
N ALA A 172 6.38 14.36 -3.36
CA ALA A 172 5.01 14.66 -3.78
C ALA A 172 4.39 13.48 -4.55
N ILE A 173 3.08 13.32 -4.42
CA ILE A 173 2.30 12.32 -5.15
C ILE A 173 1.36 13.05 -6.11
N ARG A 174 1.46 12.75 -7.40
CA ARG A 174 0.49 13.18 -8.40
C ARG A 174 -0.34 11.98 -8.85
N VAL A 175 -1.64 12.16 -8.89
CA VAL A 175 -2.60 11.12 -9.28
C VAL A 175 -2.99 11.33 -10.74
N GLU A 176 -2.91 10.26 -11.53
CA GLU A 176 -3.40 10.19 -12.89
C GLU A 176 -4.53 9.16 -12.95
N ALA A 177 -5.74 9.64 -13.23
CA ALA A 177 -6.93 8.80 -13.27
C ALA A 177 -6.86 7.78 -14.43
N PRO A 178 -7.44 6.58 -14.27
CA PRO A 178 -7.51 5.60 -15.33
C PRO A 178 -8.55 6.03 -16.39
N VAL A 179 -8.48 5.43 -17.57
CA VAL A 179 -9.47 5.65 -18.66
C VAL A 179 -10.87 5.20 -18.22
N THR A 180 -10.96 4.13 -17.44
CA THR A 180 -12.24 3.59 -16.95
C THR A 180 -12.20 3.51 -15.45
N ALA A 181 -13.17 4.13 -14.78
CA ALA A 181 -13.32 4.03 -13.34
C ALA A 181 -13.94 2.68 -12.93
N GLY A 182 -13.54 2.19 -11.74
CA GLY A 182 -14.06 0.95 -11.19
C GLY A 182 -13.72 0.83 -9.70
N ALA A 183 -14.39 -0.07 -9.01
CA ALA A 183 -14.07 -0.37 -7.62
C ALA A 183 -12.80 -1.22 -7.54
N LEU A 184 -12.03 -1.01 -6.47
CA LEU A 184 -10.87 -1.85 -6.18
C LEU A 184 -11.32 -3.20 -5.63
N GLU A 185 -10.81 -4.27 -6.22
CA GLU A 185 -11.01 -5.64 -5.77
C GLU A 185 -9.71 -6.22 -5.19
N PRO A 186 -9.77 -7.23 -4.30
CA PRO A 186 -8.58 -7.88 -3.78
C PRO A 186 -7.77 -8.59 -4.87
N VAL A 187 -6.46 -8.37 -4.91
CA VAL A 187 -5.50 -9.00 -5.84
C VAL A 187 -4.53 -9.94 -5.14
#